data_23e2efbed06b164d478ebbe2fc2c0cbc
#
_entry.id   23e2efbed06b164d478ebbe2fc2c0cbc
#
_cell.length_a   1.000
_cell.length_b   1.000
_cell.length_c   1.000
_cell.angle_alpha   90.00
_cell.angle_beta   90.00
_cell.angle_gamma   90.00
#
_symmetry.space_group_name_H-M   'P 1'
#
loop_
_entity.id
_entity.type
_entity.pdbx_description
1 polymer ?
#
loop_
_entity_poly.entity_id
_entity_poly.type
_entity_poly.pdbx_seq_one_letter_code
_entity_poly.pdbx_strand_id
1 'polypeptide(L)'
;LEQLRESIEYALSFSHSGQFIIEDFIEKRGCSSDTDCFSINGDLVVTTFSSQRFDVKAENPYAPIAYSWPSTFSEEHERELKIELQRLLKLLDMKSSIYNVETREGVDGKAYIMEVSPRGGGNRLAEMLRYATGMDLITASVKAAVGMPITDLEQKDYDGSWAEYVLHSIEEGLFEDVWIAPE
;
A
#
# COMPACT_ATOMS: atom_id res chain seq x y z
N LEU A 1 -13.75 7.42 -28.67
CA LEU A 1 -14.79 8.26 -28.06
C LEU A 1 -15.97 7.43 -27.53
N GLU A 2 -16.41 6.38 -28.24
CA GLU A 2 -17.49 5.49 -27.81
C GLU A 2 -17.10 4.71 -26.56
N GLN A 3 -15.94 4.07 -26.54
CA GLN A 3 -15.39 3.39 -25.36
C GLN A 3 -15.23 4.31 -24.14
N LEU A 4 -14.84 5.57 -24.35
CA LEU A 4 -14.75 6.55 -23.27
C LEU A 4 -16.12 6.85 -22.65
N ARG A 5 -17.16 6.98 -23.50
CA ARG A 5 -18.54 7.19 -23.03
C ARG A 5 -19.03 6.01 -22.20
N GLU A 6 -18.85 4.80 -22.70
CA GLU A 6 -19.21 3.56 -22.01
C GLU A 6 -18.49 3.44 -20.66
N SER A 7 -17.18 3.75 -20.60
CA SER A 7 -16.41 3.75 -19.36
C SER A 7 -16.91 4.79 -18.36
N ILE A 8 -17.29 5.99 -18.82
CA ILE A 8 -17.88 7.03 -17.97
C ILE A 8 -19.23 6.59 -17.42
N GLU A 9 -20.12 6.06 -18.26
CA GLU A 9 -21.43 5.57 -17.86
C GLU A 9 -21.31 4.42 -16.86
N TYR A 10 -20.35 3.52 -17.08
CA TYR A 10 -20.02 2.43 -16.15
C TYR A 10 -19.52 2.96 -14.80
N ALA A 11 -18.56 3.89 -14.77
CA ALA A 11 -18.06 4.50 -13.54
C ALA A 11 -19.18 5.24 -12.78
N LEU A 12 -20.04 5.97 -13.48
CA LEU A 12 -21.18 6.68 -12.89
C LEU A 12 -22.21 5.73 -12.27
N SER A 13 -22.38 4.52 -12.82
CA SER A 13 -23.31 3.53 -12.28
C SER A 13 -22.97 3.06 -10.87
N PHE A 14 -21.69 3.18 -10.43
CA PHE A 14 -21.22 2.86 -9.08
C PHE A 14 -21.08 4.11 -8.19
N SER A 15 -21.20 5.30 -8.75
CA SER A 15 -20.95 6.54 -8.02
C SER A 15 -22.17 6.98 -7.21
N HIS A 16 -22.06 7.05 -5.89
CA HIS A 16 -23.10 7.60 -5.02
C HIS A 16 -23.24 9.13 -5.12
N SER A 17 -22.16 9.82 -5.50
CA SER A 17 -22.14 11.29 -5.64
C SER A 17 -22.49 11.78 -7.05
N GLY A 18 -22.59 10.90 -8.03
CA GLY A 18 -22.71 11.26 -9.44
C GLY A 18 -21.44 11.87 -10.03
N GLN A 19 -20.29 11.67 -9.37
CA GLN A 19 -18.98 12.17 -9.80
C GLN A 19 -18.06 11.01 -10.12
N PHE A 20 -17.10 11.23 -10.99
CA PHE A 20 -16.02 10.30 -11.33
C PHE A 20 -14.73 11.07 -11.61
N ILE A 21 -13.61 10.36 -11.59
CA ILE A 21 -12.27 10.90 -11.85
C ILE A 21 -11.77 10.32 -13.17
N ILE A 22 -11.11 11.15 -13.98
CA ILE A 22 -10.31 10.72 -15.13
C ILE A 22 -8.87 11.14 -14.85
N GLU A 23 -7.97 10.18 -14.90
CA GLU A 23 -6.54 10.38 -14.65
C GLU A 23 -5.72 9.82 -15.80
N ASP A 24 -4.51 10.32 -15.97
CA ASP A 24 -3.55 9.73 -16.88
C ASP A 24 -3.16 8.32 -16.38
N PHE A 25 -3.16 7.36 -17.30
CA PHE A 25 -2.69 6.03 -16.97
C PHE A 25 -1.16 6.01 -16.86
N ILE A 26 -0.67 5.68 -15.67
CA ILE A 26 0.76 5.53 -15.43
C ILE A 26 1.15 4.08 -15.68
N GLU A 27 1.78 3.82 -16.81
CA GLU A 27 2.32 2.50 -17.11
C GLU A 27 3.47 2.19 -16.16
N LYS A 28 3.37 1.05 -15.45
CA LYS A 28 4.34 0.68 -14.42
C LYS A 28 5.60 0.04 -14.98
N ARG A 29 6.72 0.37 -14.38
CA ARG A 29 7.98 -0.34 -14.49
C ARG A 29 8.15 -1.25 -13.27
N GLY A 30 8.23 -2.57 -13.49
CA GLY A 30 8.38 -3.52 -12.38
C GLY A 30 7.10 -3.70 -11.53
N CYS A 31 7.26 -3.79 -10.22
CA CYS A 31 6.18 -3.94 -9.26
C CYS A 31 5.65 -2.57 -8.80
N SER A 32 4.36 -2.49 -8.47
CA SER A 32 3.84 -1.40 -7.63
C SER A 32 4.19 -1.68 -6.17
N SER A 33 4.05 -0.69 -5.32
CA SER A 33 4.13 -0.83 -3.87
C SER A 33 2.80 -0.42 -3.24
N ASP A 34 2.34 -1.21 -2.28
CA ASP A 34 1.25 -0.90 -1.36
C ASP A 34 1.74 -1.27 0.03
N THR A 35 1.74 -0.30 0.95
CA THR A 35 2.37 -0.47 2.25
C THR A 35 1.85 0.53 3.26
N ASP A 36 2.20 0.29 4.54
CA ASP A 36 1.83 1.19 5.62
C ASP A 36 2.96 2.13 6.01
N CYS A 37 2.61 3.40 6.17
CA CYS A 37 3.46 4.46 6.68
C CYS A 37 2.85 5.05 7.97
N PHE A 38 3.64 5.80 8.74
CA PHE A 38 3.16 6.41 9.98
C PHE A 38 3.76 7.79 10.19
N SER A 39 2.91 8.74 10.65
CA SER A 39 3.36 10.06 11.10
C SER A 39 3.12 10.27 12.59
N ILE A 40 3.99 11.06 13.23
CA ILE A 40 3.83 11.56 14.60
C ILE A 40 3.87 13.08 14.55
N ASN A 41 2.80 13.74 15.01
CA ASN A 41 2.67 15.20 15.00
C ASN A 41 2.92 15.84 13.61
N GLY A 42 2.57 15.12 12.54
CA GLY A 42 2.73 15.56 11.18
C GLY A 42 4.11 15.29 10.56
N ASP A 43 5.02 14.68 11.30
CA ASP A 43 6.31 14.23 10.78
C ASP A 43 6.24 12.75 10.44
N LEU A 44 6.62 12.40 9.21
CA LEU A 44 6.63 11.04 8.71
C LEU A 44 7.80 10.29 9.34
N VAL A 45 7.50 9.39 10.29
CA VAL A 45 8.51 8.66 11.09
C VAL A 45 8.75 7.24 10.60
N VAL A 46 7.76 6.64 9.94
CA VAL A 46 7.89 5.33 9.31
C VAL A 46 7.44 5.42 7.87
N THR A 47 8.29 4.99 6.97
CA THR A 47 8.02 4.79 5.55
C THR A 47 8.51 3.42 5.14
N THR A 48 7.64 2.60 4.62
CA THR A 48 7.99 1.30 4.08
C THR A 48 7.56 1.22 2.63
N PHE A 49 8.22 0.39 1.85
CA PHE A 49 7.85 0.08 0.47
C PHE A 49 7.90 -1.42 0.28
N SER A 50 6.96 -1.94 -0.47
CA SER A 50 6.86 -3.36 -0.81
C SER A 50 6.98 -3.57 -2.32
N SER A 51 7.08 -4.80 -2.74
CA SER A 51 6.84 -5.20 -4.13
C SER A 51 5.57 -6.02 -4.21
N GLN A 52 4.53 -5.42 -4.77
CA GLN A 52 3.19 -5.97 -4.89
C GLN A 52 3.04 -6.82 -6.15
N ARG A 53 2.37 -7.95 -6.06
CA ARG A 53 2.16 -8.88 -7.19
C ARG A 53 0.70 -9.23 -7.36
N PHE A 54 0.32 -9.54 -8.60
CA PHE A 54 -1.06 -9.80 -9.03
C PHE A 54 -1.13 -11.09 -9.82
N ASP A 55 -2.27 -11.80 -9.72
CA ASP A 55 -2.58 -12.92 -10.60
C ASP A 55 -3.47 -12.44 -11.75
N VAL A 56 -2.89 -12.41 -12.96
CA VAL A 56 -3.60 -11.99 -14.18
C VAL A 56 -4.74 -12.95 -14.58
N LYS A 57 -4.81 -14.14 -13.96
CA LYS A 57 -5.86 -15.12 -14.21
C LYS A 57 -6.98 -15.07 -13.17
N ALA A 58 -6.79 -14.30 -12.07
CA ALA A 58 -7.84 -14.11 -11.09
C ALA A 58 -9.04 -13.37 -11.70
N GLU A 59 -10.23 -13.57 -11.14
CA GLU A 59 -11.44 -12.85 -11.53
C GLU A 59 -11.25 -11.34 -11.43
N ASN A 60 -10.56 -10.87 -10.38
CA ASN A 60 -10.09 -9.50 -10.27
C ASN A 60 -8.55 -9.45 -10.40
N PRO A 61 -8.02 -9.18 -11.61
CA PRO A 61 -6.57 -9.12 -11.83
C PRO A 61 -5.90 -7.91 -11.19
N TYR A 62 -6.65 -7.00 -10.56
CA TYR A 62 -6.16 -5.85 -9.82
C TYR A 62 -6.09 -6.08 -8.31
N ALA A 63 -6.59 -7.23 -7.81
CA ALA A 63 -6.42 -7.60 -6.42
C ALA A 63 -5.01 -8.16 -6.20
N PRO A 64 -4.23 -7.63 -5.25
CA PRO A 64 -2.89 -8.15 -4.97
C PRO A 64 -2.97 -9.52 -4.30
N ILE A 65 -2.06 -10.40 -4.70
CA ILE A 65 -1.96 -11.77 -4.18
C ILE A 65 -0.70 -12.01 -3.37
N ALA A 66 0.31 -11.17 -3.53
CA ALA A 66 1.54 -11.28 -2.76
C ALA A 66 2.25 -9.94 -2.63
N TYR A 67 3.02 -9.85 -1.56
CA TYR A 67 3.91 -8.74 -1.25
C TYR A 67 5.29 -9.27 -0.89
N SER A 68 6.33 -8.50 -1.14
CA SER A 68 7.66 -8.82 -0.63
C SER A 68 8.41 -7.57 -0.16
N TRP A 69 9.24 -7.75 0.87
CA TRP A 69 10.08 -6.71 1.48
C TRP A 69 11.54 -7.20 1.62
N PRO A 70 12.52 -6.29 1.46
CA PRO A 70 12.38 -4.93 0.99
C PRO A 70 11.83 -4.85 -0.43
N SER A 71 11.43 -3.64 -0.86
CA SER A 71 10.93 -3.38 -2.21
C SER A 71 12.02 -3.55 -3.28
N THR A 72 11.60 -3.61 -4.54
CA THR A 72 12.52 -3.55 -5.69
C THR A 72 12.71 -2.13 -6.23
N PHE A 73 12.17 -1.12 -5.57
CA PHE A 73 12.36 0.28 -5.93
C PHE A 73 13.83 0.70 -5.74
N SER A 74 14.26 1.68 -6.52
CA SER A 74 15.56 2.29 -6.30
C SER A 74 15.56 3.14 -5.03
N GLU A 75 16.69 3.23 -4.34
CA GLU A 75 16.85 4.11 -3.16
C GLU A 75 16.53 5.57 -3.49
N GLU A 76 16.77 5.99 -4.72
CA GLU A 76 16.44 7.33 -5.20
C GLU A 76 14.92 7.56 -5.22
N HIS A 77 14.16 6.64 -5.81
CA HIS A 77 12.70 6.72 -5.87
C HIS A 77 12.05 6.60 -4.49
N GLU A 78 12.56 5.73 -3.62
CA GLU A 78 12.07 5.65 -2.24
C GLU A 78 12.29 6.97 -1.49
N ARG A 79 13.44 7.62 -1.68
CA ARG A 79 13.73 8.93 -1.11
C ARG A 79 12.81 10.03 -1.65
N GLU A 80 12.58 10.06 -2.97
CA GLU A 80 11.66 11.02 -3.61
C GLU A 80 10.23 10.85 -3.09
N LEU A 81 9.72 9.63 -3.06
CA LEU A 81 8.39 9.31 -2.54
C LEU A 81 8.25 9.72 -1.07
N LYS A 82 9.26 9.47 -0.25
CA LYS A 82 9.27 9.89 1.16
C LYS A 82 9.18 11.41 1.31
N ILE A 83 9.90 12.18 0.49
CA ILE A 83 9.84 13.65 0.49
C ILE A 83 8.45 14.13 0.08
N GLU A 84 7.87 13.58 -0.99
CA GLU A 84 6.55 13.98 -1.46
C GLU A 84 5.42 13.56 -0.48
N LEU A 85 5.52 12.39 0.15
CA LEU A 85 4.60 11.98 1.21
C LEU A 85 4.66 12.95 2.39
N GLN A 86 5.86 13.30 2.86
CA GLN A 86 6.02 14.29 3.93
C GLN A 86 5.41 15.64 3.55
N ARG A 87 5.62 16.10 2.30
CA ARG A 87 5.04 17.32 1.79
C ARG A 87 3.50 17.27 1.79
N LEU A 88 2.93 16.16 1.32
CA LEU A 88 1.49 15.93 1.29
C LEU A 88 0.88 15.98 2.71
N LEU A 89 1.50 15.29 3.68
CA LEU A 89 1.04 15.30 5.07
C LEU A 89 1.03 16.70 5.68
N LYS A 90 2.04 17.51 5.39
CA LYS A 90 2.09 18.92 5.84
C LYS A 90 1.01 19.78 5.19
N LEU A 91 0.77 19.61 3.89
CA LEU A 91 -0.28 20.34 3.16
C LEU A 91 -1.69 20.03 3.69
N LEU A 92 -1.92 18.80 4.11
CA LEU A 92 -3.21 18.34 4.66
C LEU A 92 -3.34 18.58 6.19
N ASP A 93 -2.34 19.20 6.84
CA ASP A 93 -2.26 19.40 8.30
C ASP A 93 -2.48 18.09 9.09
N MET A 94 -1.95 16.98 8.55
CA MET A 94 -2.07 15.68 9.20
C MET A 94 -1.28 15.67 10.51
N LYS A 95 -1.77 14.89 11.47
CA LYS A 95 -1.15 14.76 12.80
C LYS A 95 -0.48 13.40 12.98
N SER A 96 -0.85 12.65 14.01
CA SER A 96 -0.35 11.30 14.22
C SER A 96 -1.36 10.30 13.65
N SER A 97 -0.94 9.53 12.65
CA SER A 97 -1.80 8.54 11.98
C SER A 97 -0.99 7.50 11.24
N ILE A 98 -1.62 6.35 11.01
CA ILE A 98 -1.20 5.36 10.03
C ILE A 98 -1.79 5.74 8.66
N TYR A 99 -1.06 5.43 7.61
CA TYR A 99 -1.49 5.61 6.21
C TYR A 99 -1.16 4.37 5.41
N ASN A 100 -2.13 3.90 4.64
CA ASN A 100 -1.86 2.97 3.56
C ASN A 100 -1.52 3.79 2.31
N VAL A 101 -0.39 3.48 1.67
CA VAL A 101 0.19 4.26 0.59
C VAL A 101 0.46 3.36 -0.60
N GLU A 102 -0.19 3.66 -1.72
CA GLU A 102 0.11 3.03 -3.00
C GLU A 102 1.05 3.92 -3.82
N THR A 103 2.12 3.30 -4.33
CA THR A 103 3.12 3.98 -5.15
C THR A 103 3.49 3.15 -6.36
N ARG A 104 4.07 3.82 -7.38
CA ARG A 104 4.43 3.18 -8.63
C ARG A 104 5.66 3.85 -9.24
N GLU A 105 6.56 3.03 -9.79
CA GLU A 105 7.56 3.50 -10.74
C GLU A 105 6.98 3.46 -12.15
N GLY A 106 6.99 4.61 -12.83
CA GLY A 106 6.55 4.72 -14.22
C GLY A 106 7.63 4.29 -15.21
N VAL A 107 7.22 3.87 -16.41
CA VAL A 107 8.15 3.60 -17.52
C VAL A 107 8.91 4.86 -17.97
N ASP A 108 8.44 6.03 -17.59
CA ASP A 108 9.10 7.32 -17.81
C ASP A 108 10.26 7.59 -16.82
N GLY A 109 10.51 6.65 -15.90
CA GLY A 109 11.59 6.72 -14.92
C GLY A 109 11.29 7.58 -13.70
N LYS A 110 10.03 7.93 -13.45
CA LYS A 110 9.61 8.69 -12.28
C LYS A 110 8.88 7.82 -11.27
N ALA A 111 8.91 8.25 -10.01
CA ALA A 111 8.11 7.66 -8.95
C ALA A 111 6.83 8.46 -8.69
N TYR A 112 5.71 7.76 -8.45
CA TYR A 112 4.39 8.35 -8.29
C TYR A 112 3.72 7.85 -7.03
N ILE A 113 3.11 8.75 -6.28
CA ILE A 113 2.11 8.40 -5.26
C ILE A 113 0.78 8.21 -6.00
N MET A 114 0.20 7.02 -5.91
CA MET A 114 -1.06 6.68 -6.55
C MET A 114 -2.25 6.96 -5.64
N GLU A 115 -2.15 6.53 -4.40
CA GLU A 115 -3.18 6.72 -3.37
C GLU A 115 -2.54 6.85 -1.99
N VAL A 116 -3.15 7.67 -1.13
CA VAL A 116 -2.85 7.76 0.30
C VAL A 116 -4.15 7.71 1.08
N SER A 117 -4.38 6.63 1.80
CA SER A 117 -5.55 6.45 2.66
C SER A 117 -5.16 6.61 4.14
N PRO A 118 -5.84 7.45 4.95
CA PRO A 118 -5.51 7.68 6.36
C PRO A 118 -6.00 6.52 7.26
N ARG A 119 -5.61 5.30 6.92
CA ARG A 119 -5.93 4.05 7.62
C ARG A 119 -4.82 3.03 7.34
N GLY A 120 -4.74 1.98 8.13
CA GLY A 120 -3.88 0.83 7.83
C GLY A 120 -4.36 0.07 6.59
N GLY A 121 -3.45 -0.55 5.90
CA GLY A 121 -3.70 -1.42 4.75
C GLY A 121 -4.46 -2.69 5.11
N GLY A 122 -4.97 -3.36 4.09
CA GLY A 122 -5.55 -4.69 4.19
C GLY A 122 -4.47 -5.78 4.33
N ASN A 123 -4.88 -7.04 4.15
CA ASN A 123 -3.98 -8.19 4.06
C ASN A 123 -2.93 -8.28 5.19
N ARG A 124 -3.24 -7.74 6.38
CA ARG A 124 -2.37 -7.78 7.57
C ARG A 124 -1.00 -7.10 7.39
N LEU A 125 -0.88 -6.10 6.49
CA LEU A 125 0.39 -5.41 6.19
C LEU A 125 1.12 -4.91 7.43
N ALA A 126 0.43 -4.20 8.35
CA ALA A 126 1.04 -3.69 9.59
C ALA A 126 1.56 -4.82 10.50
N GLU A 127 0.91 -5.98 10.49
CA GLU A 127 1.35 -7.16 11.25
C GLU A 127 2.59 -7.78 10.63
N MET A 128 2.62 -7.90 9.30
CA MET A 128 3.80 -8.37 8.56
C MET A 128 4.99 -7.45 8.80
N LEU A 129 4.80 -6.13 8.75
CA LEU A 129 5.85 -5.16 9.04
C LEU A 129 6.37 -5.31 10.48
N ARG A 130 5.51 -5.63 11.44
CA ARG A 130 5.94 -5.91 12.80
C ARG A 130 6.83 -7.15 12.90
N TYR A 131 6.53 -8.21 12.15
CA TYR A 131 7.40 -9.39 12.10
C TYR A 131 8.73 -9.08 11.42
N ALA A 132 8.70 -8.34 10.32
CA ALA A 132 9.89 -8.07 9.50
C ALA A 132 10.85 -7.04 10.10
N THR A 133 10.36 -6.13 10.96
CA THR A 133 11.13 -4.98 11.44
C THR A 133 11.03 -4.75 12.95
N GLY A 134 10.03 -5.35 13.62
CA GLY A 134 9.69 -5.04 15.01
C GLY A 134 8.92 -3.72 15.21
N MET A 135 8.58 -3.00 14.15
CA MET A 135 7.76 -1.76 14.22
C MET A 135 6.29 -2.11 14.42
N ASP A 136 5.69 -1.72 15.54
CA ASP A 136 4.29 -2.00 15.86
C ASP A 136 3.38 -0.80 15.50
N LEU A 137 3.00 -0.72 14.22
CA LEU A 137 2.12 0.32 13.70
C LEU A 137 0.69 0.18 14.23
N ILE A 138 0.26 -1.03 14.61
CA ILE A 138 -1.07 -1.29 15.15
C ILE A 138 -1.19 -0.62 16.53
N THR A 139 -0.26 -0.90 17.42
CA THR A 139 -0.24 -0.27 18.75
C THR A 139 -0.07 1.25 18.66
N ALA A 140 0.79 1.73 17.74
CA ALA A 140 0.97 3.17 17.51
C ALA A 140 -0.33 3.83 17.02
N SER A 141 -1.08 3.18 16.13
CA SER A 141 -2.38 3.67 15.64
C SER A 141 -3.42 3.78 16.75
N VAL A 142 -3.50 2.78 17.64
CA VAL A 142 -4.38 2.84 18.81
C VAL A 142 -3.97 3.98 19.73
N LYS A 143 -2.67 4.13 20.05
CA LYS A 143 -2.16 5.26 20.86
C LYS A 143 -2.53 6.61 20.25
N ALA A 144 -2.35 6.78 18.93
CA ALA A 144 -2.74 7.99 18.21
C ALA A 144 -4.23 8.30 18.36
N ALA A 145 -5.09 7.30 18.17
CA ALA A 145 -6.55 7.45 18.22
C ALA A 145 -7.07 7.87 19.62
N VAL A 146 -6.41 7.45 20.70
CA VAL A 146 -6.79 7.79 22.07
C VAL A 146 -5.97 8.94 22.68
N GLY A 147 -5.11 9.58 21.88
CA GLY A 147 -4.30 10.73 22.31
C GLY A 147 -3.15 10.37 23.27
N MET A 148 -2.71 9.11 23.27
CA MET A 148 -1.55 8.69 24.06
C MET A 148 -0.23 9.03 23.36
N PRO A 149 0.84 9.32 24.12
CA PRO A 149 2.16 9.52 23.53
C PRO A 149 2.67 8.28 22.78
N ILE A 150 3.29 8.50 21.62
CA ILE A 150 3.96 7.48 20.82
C ILE A 150 5.46 7.77 20.89
N THR A 151 6.18 7.05 21.74
CA THR A 151 7.59 7.29 22.05
C THR A 151 8.52 6.17 21.59
N ASP A 152 7.96 5.08 21.11
CA ASP A 152 8.62 3.81 20.84
C ASP A 152 8.54 3.39 19.37
N LEU A 153 8.09 4.31 18.49
CA LEU A 153 8.01 4.06 17.05
C LEU A 153 9.09 4.89 16.32
N GLU A 154 10.00 4.18 15.67
CA GLU A 154 11.05 4.74 14.81
C GLU A 154 11.25 3.83 13.60
N GLN A 155 11.81 4.37 12.51
CA GLN A 155 12.16 3.61 11.32
C GLN A 155 13.20 2.55 11.67
N LYS A 156 12.97 1.31 11.24
CA LYS A 156 13.93 0.19 11.37
C LYS A 156 14.12 -0.51 10.04
N ASP A 157 15.26 -1.15 9.90
CA ASP A 157 15.57 -1.99 8.74
C ASP A 157 14.83 -3.33 8.83
N TYR A 158 14.69 -3.98 7.70
CA TYR A 158 14.14 -5.33 7.62
C TYR A 158 15.16 -6.35 8.12
N ASP A 159 14.70 -7.31 8.93
CA ASP A 159 15.49 -8.48 9.31
C ASP A 159 15.37 -9.54 8.20
N GLY A 160 16.18 -9.37 7.15
CA GLY A 160 16.20 -10.25 5.99
C GLY A 160 15.14 -9.92 4.93
N SER A 161 14.75 -10.95 4.17
CA SER A 161 13.75 -10.86 3.10
C SER A 161 12.45 -11.53 3.55
N TRP A 162 11.35 -10.83 3.36
CA TRP A 162 10.03 -11.25 3.80
C TRP A 162 9.06 -11.28 2.63
N ALA A 163 8.10 -12.18 2.70
CA ALA A 163 7.01 -12.25 1.74
C ALA A 163 5.70 -12.61 2.44
N GLU A 164 4.63 -12.03 1.95
CA GLU A 164 3.26 -12.39 2.27
C GLU A 164 2.59 -12.91 1.01
N TYR A 165 1.87 -14.02 1.13
CA TYR A 165 1.09 -14.59 0.04
C TYR A 165 -0.35 -14.78 0.47
N VAL A 166 -1.29 -14.20 -0.30
CA VAL A 166 -2.72 -14.32 -0.09
C VAL A 166 -3.21 -15.55 -0.85
N LEU A 167 -3.57 -16.59 -0.12
CA LEU A 167 -4.13 -17.80 -0.73
C LEU A 167 -5.49 -17.48 -1.35
N HIS A 168 -5.65 -17.82 -2.63
CA HIS A 168 -6.89 -17.64 -3.36
C HIS A 168 -7.10 -18.80 -4.34
N SER A 169 -8.34 -18.99 -4.79
CA SER A 169 -8.69 -19.90 -5.87
C SER A 169 -9.22 -19.11 -7.07
N ILE A 170 -8.89 -19.56 -8.27
CA ILE A 170 -9.45 -19.03 -9.52
C ILE A 170 -10.73 -19.77 -9.94
N GLU A 171 -11.12 -20.79 -9.18
CA GLU A 171 -12.32 -21.59 -9.42
C GLU A 171 -13.17 -21.62 -8.15
N GLU A 172 -14.49 -21.66 -8.32
CA GLU A 172 -15.40 -21.90 -7.22
C GLU A 172 -15.24 -23.35 -6.70
N GLY A 173 -15.25 -23.51 -5.39
CA GLY A 173 -15.06 -24.82 -4.80
C GLY A 173 -15.17 -24.80 -3.26
N LEU A 174 -15.10 -25.99 -2.67
CA LEU A 174 -14.98 -26.16 -1.24
C LEU A 174 -13.48 -26.17 -0.87
N PHE A 175 -13.07 -25.29 0.05
CA PHE A 175 -11.73 -25.36 0.63
C PHE A 175 -11.66 -26.61 1.52
N GLU A 176 -10.73 -27.52 1.20
CA GLU A 176 -10.54 -28.76 1.98
C GLU A 176 -9.31 -28.63 2.91
N ASP A 177 -8.16 -28.24 2.35
CA ASP A 177 -6.91 -28.16 3.12
C ASP A 177 -5.85 -27.31 2.41
N VAL A 178 -4.81 -26.95 3.14
CA VAL A 178 -3.56 -26.35 2.63
C VAL A 178 -2.37 -27.13 3.17
N TRP A 179 -1.53 -27.59 2.26
CA TRP A 179 -0.27 -28.21 2.64
C TRP A 179 0.88 -27.22 2.49
N ILE A 180 1.65 -27.04 3.57
CA ILE A 180 2.85 -26.22 3.57
C ILE A 180 4.06 -27.15 3.63
N ALA A 181 4.97 -27.04 2.65
CA ALA A 181 6.18 -27.85 2.64
C ALA A 181 7.01 -27.56 3.92
N PRO A 182 7.53 -28.58 4.59
CA PRO A 182 8.49 -28.36 5.65
C PRO A 182 9.76 -27.71 5.06
N GLU A 183 10.46 -26.92 5.87
CA GLU A 183 11.73 -26.29 5.54
C GLU A 183 12.84 -27.32 5.27
#